data_a5920b81da066ecbed8360e65674e962
#
_entry.id   a5920b81da066ecbed8360e65674e962
#
_cell.length_a   1.000
_cell.length_b   1.000
_cell.length_c   1.000
_cell.angle_alpha   90.00
_cell.angle_beta   90.00
_cell.angle_gamma   90.00
#
_symmetry.space_group_name_H-M   'P 1'
#
loop_
_entity.id
_entity.type
_entity.pdbx_description
1 polymer ?
#
loop_
_entity_poly.entity_id
_entity_poly.type
_entity_poly.pdbx_seq_one_letter_code
_entity_poly.pdbx_strand_id
1 'polypeptide(L)'
;MQKPLTSVPDPYGEYDSFGHHNNAMLRRFLDTFGFQYDFISATEFYKSGKFDDTLRLATERYDAIMKIMLASLRDERQQTYSCFLPIHPETGRVLYVPMKNVDAVNHTITFDDEDGREWTLPVTGGNVKLQWKPDFGARWAALDVDFEMYGKDHSTNTPIYDGICEV
;
A
#
# COMPACT_ATOMS: atom_id res chain seq x y z
N MET A 1 -16.82 3.93 -5.59
CA MET A 1 -15.64 3.04 -5.77
C MET A 1 -14.46 3.64 -5.02
N GLN A 2 -13.24 3.12 -5.13
CA GLN A 2 -12.02 3.60 -4.44
C GLN A 2 -12.01 3.36 -2.91
N LYS A 3 -12.81 2.48 -2.36
CA LYS A 3 -12.67 2.02 -0.97
C LYS A 3 -11.78 0.77 -0.91
N PRO A 4 -11.05 0.56 0.20
CA PRO A 4 -10.41 -0.74 0.46
C PRO A 4 -11.44 -1.87 0.38
N LEU A 5 -11.07 -3.04 -0.13
CA LEU A 5 -12.01 -4.18 -0.24
C LEU A 5 -12.58 -4.60 1.12
N THR A 6 -11.85 -4.36 2.20
CA THR A 6 -12.30 -4.57 3.58
C THR A 6 -13.35 -3.54 4.08
N SER A 7 -13.64 -2.51 3.27
CA SER A 7 -14.72 -1.54 3.50
C SER A 7 -15.85 -1.65 2.46
N VAL A 8 -15.81 -2.66 1.59
CA VAL A 8 -16.85 -2.97 0.61
C VAL A 8 -17.71 -4.10 1.17
N PRO A 9 -19.05 -3.96 1.24
CA PRO A 9 -19.92 -5.03 1.70
C PRO A 9 -19.70 -6.33 0.93
N ASP A 10 -19.78 -7.46 1.63
CA ASP A 10 -19.70 -8.76 0.98
C ASP A 10 -20.97 -9.01 0.13
N PRO A 11 -20.83 -9.22 -1.20
CA PRO A 11 -21.99 -9.44 -2.07
C PRO A 11 -22.72 -10.76 -1.78
N TYR A 12 -22.09 -11.67 -1.04
CA TYR A 12 -22.67 -12.97 -0.68
C TYR A 12 -23.31 -12.94 0.74
N GLY A 13 -23.00 -11.90 1.53
CA GLY A 13 -23.55 -11.75 2.88
C GLY A 13 -23.00 -12.76 3.92
N GLU A 14 -21.89 -13.42 3.62
CA GLU A 14 -21.28 -14.44 4.50
C GLU A 14 -20.25 -13.83 5.47
N TYR A 15 -19.65 -12.69 5.10
CA TYR A 15 -18.60 -12.01 5.86
C TYR A 15 -18.85 -10.51 5.96
N ASP A 16 -18.17 -9.85 6.88
CA ASP A 16 -18.29 -8.41 7.11
C ASP A 16 -17.96 -7.55 5.88
N SER A 17 -17.09 -8.06 5.01
CA SER A 17 -16.70 -7.36 3.78
C SER A 17 -16.25 -8.33 2.70
N PHE A 18 -16.22 -7.82 1.46
CA PHE A 18 -15.68 -8.54 0.31
C PHE A 18 -14.19 -8.89 0.48
N GLY A 19 -13.43 -8.04 1.16
CA GLY A 19 -12.03 -8.35 1.52
C GLY A 19 -11.93 -9.55 2.48
N HIS A 20 -12.78 -9.62 3.49
CA HIS A 20 -12.82 -10.74 4.43
C HIS A 20 -13.29 -12.03 3.75
N HIS A 21 -14.26 -11.94 2.83
CA HIS A 21 -14.70 -13.08 2.03
C HIS A 21 -13.53 -13.68 1.23
N ASN A 22 -12.81 -12.85 0.46
CA ASN A 22 -11.67 -13.31 -0.34
C ASN A 22 -10.55 -13.90 0.53
N ASN A 23 -10.26 -13.28 1.67
CA ASN A 23 -9.27 -13.79 2.63
C ASN A 23 -9.69 -15.17 3.18
N ALA A 24 -10.96 -15.35 3.50
CA ALA A 24 -11.47 -16.65 3.97
C ALA A 24 -11.40 -17.72 2.88
N MET A 25 -11.71 -17.36 1.63
CA MET A 25 -11.56 -18.28 0.49
C MET A 25 -10.11 -18.71 0.28
N LEU A 26 -9.16 -17.78 0.33
CA LEU A 26 -7.73 -18.08 0.19
C LEU A 26 -7.27 -19.02 1.32
N ARG A 27 -7.61 -18.72 2.55
CA ARG A 27 -7.26 -19.56 3.71
C ARG A 27 -7.84 -20.97 3.57
N ARG A 28 -9.12 -21.09 3.22
CA ARG A 28 -9.77 -22.40 2.98
C ARG A 28 -9.04 -23.20 1.88
N PHE A 29 -8.62 -22.53 0.81
CA PHE A 29 -7.85 -23.16 -0.25
C PHE A 29 -6.50 -23.69 0.30
N LEU A 30 -5.73 -22.87 0.99
CA LEU A 30 -4.45 -23.26 1.57
C LEU A 30 -4.60 -24.42 2.58
N ASP A 31 -5.61 -24.34 3.44
CA ASP A 31 -5.92 -25.38 4.44
C ASP A 31 -6.28 -26.72 3.78
N THR A 32 -6.98 -26.70 2.63
CA THR A 32 -7.35 -27.90 1.86
C THR A 32 -6.12 -28.67 1.40
N PHE A 33 -5.02 -27.94 1.09
CA PHE A 33 -3.75 -28.56 0.65
C PHE A 33 -2.77 -28.79 1.81
N GLY A 34 -3.15 -28.48 3.05
CA GLY A 34 -2.32 -28.68 4.23
C GLY A 34 -1.11 -27.76 4.34
N PHE A 35 -1.14 -26.58 3.72
CA PHE A 35 -0.09 -25.59 3.89
C PHE A 35 -0.04 -25.06 5.32
N GLN A 36 1.16 -24.90 5.84
CA GLN A 36 1.40 -24.18 7.09
C GLN A 36 1.80 -22.75 6.74
N TYR A 37 1.09 -21.76 7.27
CA TYR A 37 1.30 -20.35 6.96
C TYR A 37 0.83 -19.44 8.09
N ASP A 38 1.42 -18.26 8.15
CA ASP A 38 0.90 -17.14 8.93
C ASP A 38 0.12 -16.20 8.01
N PHE A 39 -1.17 -16.01 8.30
CA PHE A 39 -1.99 -15.13 7.48
C PHE A 39 -1.92 -13.69 7.96
N ILE A 40 -1.50 -12.78 7.08
CA ILE A 40 -1.41 -11.34 7.35
C ILE A 40 -2.44 -10.59 6.50
N SER A 41 -3.44 -9.99 7.15
CA SER A 41 -4.35 -9.05 6.49
C SER A 41 -3.64 -7.72 6.24
N ALA A 42 -3.56 -7.29 4.99
CA ALA A 42 -2.94 -6.01 4.64
C ALA A 42 -3.61 -4.83 5.38
N THR A 43 -4.93 -4.81 5.47
CA THR A 43 -5.66 -3.76 6.18
C THR A 43 -5.32 -3.72 7.67
N GLU A 44 -5.26 -4.88 8.32
CA GLU A 44 -4.88 -4.98 9.73
C GLU A 44 -3.42 -4.58 9.95
N PHE A 45 -2.53 -4.93 9.02
CA PHE A 45 -1.13 -4.60 9.09
C PHE A 45 -0.91 -3.07 9.07
N TYR A 46 -1.61 -2.36 8.18
CA TYR A 46 -1.60 -0.90 8.12
C TYR A 46 -2.25 -0.24 9.35
N LYS A 47 -3.40 -0.77 9.84
CA LYS A 47 -4.15 -0.15 10.94
C LYS A 47 -3.58 -0.43 12.32
N SER A 48 -2.94 -1.58 12.52
CA SER A 48 -2.41 -2.00 13.82
C SER A 48 -1.09 -1.33 14.20
N GLY A 49 -0.50 -0.53 13.30
CA GLY A 49 0.80 0.09 13.49
C GLY A 49 2.00 -0.82 13.18
N LYS A 50 1.76 -2.08 12.79
CA LYS A 50 2.87 -3.01 12.44
C LYS A 50 3.67 -2.57 11.22
N PHE A 51 3.10 -1.72 10.39
CA PHE A 51 3.74 -1.17 9.20
C PHE A 51 4.23 0.28 9.38
N ASP A 52 4.03 0.86 10.56
CA ASP A 52 4.29 2.27 10.83
C ASP A 52 5.76 2.65 10.66
N ASP A 53 6.71 1.83 11.13
CA ASP A 53 8.14 2.11 11.00
C ASP A 53 8.58 2.10 9.53
N THR A 54 8.06 1.18 8.74
CA THR A 54 8.30 1.15 7.28
C THR A 54 7.70 2.37 6.58
N LEU A 55 6.52 2.82 6.99
CA LEU A 55 5.91 4.03 6.43
C LEU A 55 6.68 5.31 6.82
N ARG A 56 7.21 5.38 8.04
CA ARG A 56 8.11 6.47 8.46
C ARG A 56 9.39 6.47 7.60
N LEU A 57 10.03 5.31 7.47
CA LEU A 57 11.19 5.16 6.60
C LEU A 57 10.89 5.57 5.16
N ALA A 58 9.71 5.21 4.64
CA ALA A 58 9.28 5.63 3.30
C ALA A 58 9.14 7.14 3.15
N THR A 59 8.85 7.92 4.21
CA THR A 59 8.90 9.39 4.14
C THR A 59 10.33 9.89 4.07
N GLU A 60 11.25 9.29 4.82
CA GLU A 60 12.67 9.65 4.82
C GLU A 60 13.36 9.30 3.50
N ARG A 61 12.89 8.25 2.83
CA ARG A 61 13.40 7.74 1.56
C ARG A 61 12.54 8.12 0.35
N TYR A 62 11.61 9.05 0.53
CA TYR A 62 10.61 9.40 -0.49
C TYR A 62 11.21 9.70 -1.85
N ASP A 63 12.24 10.54 -1.91
CA ASP A 63 12.87 10.93 -3.17
C ASP A 63 13.55 9.74 -3.88
N ALA A 64 14.17 8.84 -3.11
CA ALA A 64 14.79 7.63 -3.66
C ALA A 64 13.74 6.66 -4.21
N ILE A 65 12.64 6.43 -3.47
CA ILE A 65 11.51 5.62 -3.92
C ILE A 65 10.89 6.23 -5.18
N MET A 66 10.64 7.55 -5.18
CA MET A 66 10.08 8.26 -6.32
C MET A 66 10.98 8.18 -7.55
N LYS A 67 12.29 8.31 -7.40
CA LYS A 67 13.26 8.16 -8.49
C LYS A 67 13.16 6.79 -9.17
N ILE A 68 13.06 5.71 -8.37
CA ILE A 68 12.88 4.34 -8.89
C ILE A 68 11.54 4.24 -9.64
N MET A 69 10.47 4.74 -9.04
CA MET A 69 9.14 4.64 -9.60
C MET A 69 8.98 5.45 -10.88
N LEU A 70 9.39 6.71 -10.88
CA LEU A 70 9.22 7.61 -12.03
C LEU A 70 9.96 7.10 -13.27
N ALA A 71 11.13 6.48 -13.11
CA ALA A 71 11.87 5.86 -14.22
C ALA A 71 11.08 4.76 -14.94
N SER A 72 10.10 4.15 -14.29
CA SER A 72 9.25 3.09 -14.83
C SER A 72 7.91 3.59 -15.42
N LEU A 73 7.64 4.88 -15.33
CA LEU A 73 6.35 5.47 -15.71
C LEU A 73 6.47 6.34 -16.97
N ARG A 74 5.37 6.43 -17.74
CA ARG A 74 5.24 7.38 -18.85
C ARG A 74 5.13 8.80 -18.33
N ASP A 75 5.55 9.79 -19.11
CA ASP A 75 5.62 11.21 -18.75
C ASP A 75 4.33 11.77 -18.16
N GLU A 76 3.19 11.45 -18.76
CA GLU A 76 1.87 11.89 -18.26
C GLU A 76 1.60 11.38 -16.83
N ARG A 77 2.00 10.14 -16.55
CA ARG A 77 1.79 9.54 -15.24
C ARG A 77 2.77 10.03 -14.19
N GLN A 78 3.97 10.44 -14.60
CA GLN A 78 4.99 10.98 -13.69
C GLN A 78 4.50 12.26 -12.99
N GLN A 79 3.75 13.12 -13.69
CA GLN A 79 3.27 14.40 -13.16
C GLN A 79 2.26 14.25 -12.00
N THR A 80 1.54 13.16 -11.96
CA THR A 80 0.46 12.92 -10.97
C THR A 80 0.74 11.77 -10.02
N TYR A 81 1.92 11.15 -10.14
CA TYR A 81 2.28 9.99 -9.34
C TYR A 81 2.74 10.39 -7.94
N SER A 82 2.33 9.62 -6.95
CA SER A 82 2.95 9.53 -5.63
C SER A 82 3.01 8.06 -5.22
N CYS A 83 4.03 7.66 -4.47
CA CYS A 83 4.07 6.33 -3.86
C CYS A 83 3.05 6.18 -2.73
N PHE A 84 2.64 7.27 -2.08
CA PHE A 84 1.59 7.29 -1.07
C PHE A 84 0.20 7.47 -1.68
N LEU A 85 -0.76 6.72 -1.17
CA LEU A 85 -2.19 6.82 -1.45
C LEU A 85 -2.91 7.22 -0.17
N PRO A 86 -3.25 8.49 0.03
CA PRO A 86 -3.98 8.92 1.21
C PRO A 86 -5.37 8.28 1.28
N ILE A 87 -5.82 7.99 2.48
CA ILE A 87 -7.20 7.62 2.75
C ILE A 87 -7.92 8.88 3.23
N HIS A 88 -8.91 9.33 2.45
CA HIS A 88 -9.65 10.53 2.75
C HIS A 88 -10.32 10.45 4.13
N PRO A 89 -10.05 11.38 5.07
CA PRO A 89 -10.47 11.26 6.47
C PRO A 89 -12.00 11.15 6.66
N GLU A 90 -12.76 11.87 5.84
CA GLU A 90 -14.23 11.94 5.97
C GLU A 90 -14.94 10.82 5.20
N THR A 91 -14.39 10.36 4.06
CA THR A 91 -15.09 9.42 3.16
C THR A 91 -14.51 8.01 3.18
N GLY A 92 -13.29 7.83 3.69
CA GLY A 92 -12.56 6.56 3.68
C GLY A 92 -12.16 6.11 2.25
N ARG A 93 -12.21 7.00 1.26
CA ARG A 93 -11.77 6.70 -0.12
C ARG A 93 -10.25 6.76 -0.22
N VAL A 94 -9.68 5.85 -0.99
CA VAL A 94 -8.26 5.87 -1.35
C VAL A 94 -8.09 6.87 -2.49
N LEU A 95 -7.26 7.89 -2.28
CA LEU A 95 -7.04 8.96 -3.26
C LEU A 95 -5.77 8.70 -4.08
N TYR A 96 -5.86 9.03 -5.38
CA TYR A 96 -4.75 8.95 -6.33
C TYR A 96 -4.33 10.37 -6.72
N VAL A 97 -3.79 11.10 -5.77
CA VAL A 97 -3.39 12.51 -5.91
C VAL A 97 -1.89 12.68 -5.69
N PRO A 98 -1.26 13.68 -6.31
CA PRO A 98 0.13 14.00 -6.03
C PRO A 98 0.29 14.57 -4.62
N MET A 99 1.45 14.37 -4.01
CA MET A 99 1.79 15.01 -2.75
C MET A 99 2.32 16.42 -3.00
N LYS A 100 1.81 17.40 -2.24
CA LYS A 100 2.36 18.77 -2.20
C LYS A 100 3.61 18.83 -1.34
N ASN A 101 3.63 18.05 -0.27
CA ASN A 101 4.75 17.95 0.63
C ASN A 101 4.80 16.57 1.28
N VAL A 102 6.00 16.07 1.52
CA VAL A 102 6.28 14.90 2.37
C VAL A 102 7.30 15.34 3.41
N ASP A 103 6.87 15.37 4.67
CA ASP A 103 7.69 15.78 5.80
C ASP A 103 8.31 14.54 6.47
N ALA A 104 9.60 14.35 6.23
CA ALA A 104 10.36 13.23 6.80
C ALA A 104 10.64 13.37 8.29
N VAL A 105 10.48 14.56 8.88
CA VAL A 105 10.73 14.79 10.31
C VAL A 105 9.48 14.47 11.12
N ASN A 106 8.32 14.95 10.65
CA ASN A 106 7.04 14.73 11.30
C ASN A 106 6.30 13.49 10.75
N HIS A 107 6.84 12.85 9.72
CA HIS A 107 6.26 11.70 9.03
C HIS A 107 4.82 11.97 8.57
N THR A 108 4.62 13.13 7.91
CA THR A 108 3.33 13.56 7.39
C THR A 108 3.37 13.76 5.88
N ILE A 109 2.21 13.67 5.25
CA ILE A 109 1.99 14.02 3.85
C ILE A 109 0.96 15.13 3.75
N THR A 110 1.17 16.06 2.81
CA THR A 110 0.22 17.14 2.48
C THR A 110 -0.20 16.99 1.02
N PHE A 111 -1.50 17.07 0.78
CA PHE A 111 -2.10 16.92 -0.54
C PHE A 111 -3.42 17.70 -0.64
N ASP A 112 -3.87 17.97 -1.85
CA ASP A 112 -5.23 18.45 -2.11
C ASP A 112 -6.11 17.25 -2.48
N ASP A 113 -7.34 17.21 -1.94
CA ASP A 113 -8.34 16.25 -2.34
C ASP A 113 -8.97 16.60 -3.71
N GLU A 114 -9.94 15.81 -4.16
CA GLU A 114 -10.61 15.99 -5.46
C GLU A 114 -11.42 17.31 -5.53
N ASP A 115 -11.77 17.89 -4.38
CA ASP A 115 -12.50 19.17 -4.25
C ASP A 115 -11.55 20.37 -4.06
N GLY A 116 -10.23 20.12 -4.04
CA GLY A 116 -9.19 21.14 -3.85
C GLY A 116 -8.97 21.56 -2.41
N ARG A 117 -9.50 20.81 -1.44
CA ARG A 117 -9.25 21.06 -0.01
C ARG A 117 -7.92 20.42 0.39
N GLU A 118 -7.07 21.21 1.03
CA GLU A 118 -5.79 20.75 1.55
C GLU A 118 -5.94 19.93 2.83
N TRP A 119 -5.21 18.81 2.86
CA TRP A 119 -5.11 17.92 3.99
C TRP A 119 -3.65 17.64 4.35
N THR A 120 -3.35 17.57 5.64
CA THR A 120 -2.08 17.05 6.14
C THR A 120 -2.37 15.90 7.11
N LEU A 121 -1.81 14.73 6.80
CA LEU A 121 -2.05 13.50 7.55
C LEU A 121 -0.73 12.84 7.94
N PRO A 122 -0.65 12.20 9.11
CA PRO A 122 0.45 11.29 9.42
C PRO A 122 0.37 10.06 8.51
N VAL A 123 1.51 9.52 8.09
CA VAL A 123 1.56 8.32 7.23
C VAL A 123 1.18 7.05 7.99
N THR A 124 1.13 7.11 9.31
CA THR A 124 0.87 5.99 10.23
C THR A 124 -0.61 5.84 10.57
N GLY A 125 -0.97 4.79 11.30
CA GLY A 125 -2.33 4.59 11.83
C GLY A 125 -3.38 4.27 10.77
N GLY A 126 -2.98 3.82 9.59
CA GLY A 126 -3.90 3.47 8.51
C GLY A 126 -4.43 4.65 7.72
N ASN A 127 -3.82 5.85 7.84
CA ASN A 127 -4.21 7.04 7.08
C ASN A 127 -3.74 7.02 5.62
N VAL A 128 -2.78 6.16 5.29
CA VAL A 128 -2.27 6.00 3.94
C VAL A 128 -2.13 4.53 3.57
N LYS A 129 -1.98 4.29 2.27
CA LYS A 129 -1.46 3.04 1.71
C LYS A 129 -0.31 3.38 0.77
N LEU A 130 0.59 2.46 0.57
CA LEU A 130 1.53 2.55 -0.56
C LEU A 130 0.85 2.08 -1.85
N GLN A 131 1.28 2.62 -3.00
CA GLN A 131 0.93 2.04 -4.28
C GLN A 131 1.53 0.63 -4.39
N TRP A 132 0.94 -0.22 -5.21
CA TRP A 132 1.21 -1.64 -5.22
C TRP A 132 2.69 -2.02 -5.43
N LYS A 133 3.44 -1.34 -6.31
CA LYS A 133 4.87 -1.62 -6.52
C LYS A 133 5.73 -1.22 -5.31
N PRO A 134 5.61 0.02 -4.79
CA PRO A 134 6.24 0.37 -3.52
C PRO A 134 5.83 -0.51 -2.34
N ASP A 135 4.55 -0.92 -2.27
CA ASP A 135 4.05 -1.80 -1.21
C ASP A 135 4.73 -3.18 -1.24
N PHE A 136 5.03 -3.71 -2.44
CA PHE A 136 5.76 -4.98 -2.56
C PHE A 136 7.16 -4.89 -1.94
N GLY A 137 8.00 -3.97 -2.40
CA GLY A 137 9.36 -3.83 -1.88
C GLY A 137 9.40 -3.43 -0.40
N ALA A 138 8.56 -2.49 0.02
CA ALA A 138 8.44 -2.07 1.40
C ALA A 138 7.97 -3.22 2.32
N ARG A 139 7.09 -4.09 1.84
CA ARG A 139 6.61 -5.25 2.57
C ARG A 139 7.67 -6.33 2.70
N TRP A 140 8.49 -6.54 1.67
CA TRP A 140 9.62 -7.46 1.75
C TRP A 140 10.61 -7.02 2.83
N ALA A 141 10.95 -5.73 2.87
CA ALA A 141 11.81 -5.19 3.92
C ALA A 141 11.16 -5.31 5.32
N ALA A 142 9.87 -4.96 5.46
CA ALA A 142 9.17 -4.99 6.73
C ALA A 142 8.98 -6.39 7.33
N LEU A 143 8.92 -7.42 6.49
CA LEU A 143 8.69 -8.80 6.89
C LEU A 143 9.95 -9.67 6.82
N ASP A 144 11.11 -9.06 6.49
CA ASP A 144 12.39 -9.76 6.33
C ASP A 144 12.25 -10.99 5.40
N VAL A 145 11.72 -10.75 4.19
CA VAL A 145 11.36 -11.79 3.23
C VAL A 145 12.61 -12.31 2.53
N ASP A 146 12.94 -13.58 2.71
CA ASP A 146 14.02 -14.26 1.99
C ASP A 146 13.63 -14.72 0.58
N PHE A 147 12.36 -15.01 0.36
CA PHE A 147 11.89 -15.57 -0.90
C PHE A 147 10.40 -15.27 -1.14
N GLU A 148 10.08 -14.76 -2.32
CA GLU A 148 8.71 -14.50 -2.79
C GLU A 148 8.43 -15.28 -4.08
N MET A 149 7.34 -16.03 -4.10
CA MET A 149 6.81 -16.65 -5.32
C MET A 149 5.75 -15.76 -5.96
N TYR A 150 5.94 -15.41 -7.21
CA TYR A 150 4.99 -14.61 -7.97
C TYR A 150 4.80 -15.10 -9.39
N GLY A 151 3.72 -14.68 -10.02
CA GLY A 151 3.44 -15.01 -11.42
C GLY A 151 4.42 -14.33 -12.39
N LYS A 152 4.58 -14.91 -13.58
CA LYS A 152 5.46 -14.39 -14.63
C LYS A 152 5.20 -12.93 -15.01
N ASP A 153 3.97 -12.45 -14.82
CA ASP A 153 3.54 -11.08 -15.03
C ASP A 153 4.24 -10.06 -14.13
N HIS A 154 4.77 -10.50 -12.98
CA HIS A 154 5.55 -9.66 -12.07
C HIS A 154 7.04 -9.56 -12.46
N SER A 155 7.57 -10.45 -13.29
CA SER A 155 9.00 -10.55 -13.59
C SER A 155 9.62 -9.26 -14.11
N THR A 156 8.88 -8.46 -14.88
CA THR A 156 9.33 -7.16 -15.41
C THR A 156 9.39 -6.06 -14.34
N ASN A 157 8.74 -6.26 -13.21
CA ASN A 157 8.66 -5.31 -12.11
C ASN A 157 9.63 -5.65 -10.96
N THR A 158 10.23 -6.83 -10.97
CA THR A 158 11.14 -7.30 -9.92
C THR A 158 12.27 -6.30 -9.61
N PRO A 159 12.96 -5.70 -10.60
CA PRO A 159 14.01 -4.71 -10.30
C PRO A 159 13.49 -3.47 -9.55
N ILE A 160 12.20 -3.16 -9.70
CA ILE A 160 11.55 -2.07 -8.96
C ILE A 160 11.32 -2.48 -7.50
N TYR A 161 10.83 -3.70 -7.28
CA TYR A 161 10.59 -4.22 -5.94
C TYR A 161 11.90 -4.35 -5.15
N ASP A 162 12.92 -4.93 -5.77
CA ASP A 162 14.27 -5.06 -5.20
C ASP A 162 14.83 -3.69 -4.84
N GLY A 163 14.84 -2.75 -5.78
CA GLY A 163 15.35 -1.40 -5.55
C GLY A 163 14.61 -0.64 -4.44
N ILE A 164 13.31 -0.87 -4.24
CA ILE A 164 12.53 -0.28 -3.14
C ILE A 164 12.84 -0.99 -1.82
N CYS A 165 13.02 -2.30 -1.84
CA CYS A 165 13.39 -3.07 -0.65
C CYS A 165 14.77 -2.67 -0.11
N GLU A 166 15.71 -2.30 -1.00
CA GLU A 166 17.08 -1.91 -0.65
C GLU A 166 17.20 -0.47 -0.11
N VAL A 167 16.22 0.39 -0.37
CA VAL A 167 16.22 1.82 0.02
C VAL A 167 15.65 2.03 1.40
#